data_6e711e60c688549e9d504f42ad2ae161
#
_entry.id   6e711e60c688549e9d504f42ad2ae161
#
_cell.length_a   1.000
_cell.length_b   1.000
_cell.length_c   1.000
_cell.angle_alpha   90.00
_cell.angle_beta   90.00
_cell.angle_gamma   90.00
#
_symmetry.space_group_name_H-M   'P 1'
#
loop_
_entity.id
_entity.type
_entity.pdbx_description
1 polymer ?
#
loop_
_entity_poly.entity_id
_entity_poly.type
_entity_poly.pdbx_seq_one_letter_code
_entity_poly.pdbx_strand_id
1 'polypeptide(L)'
;MIRKIIEINEEKCNGCGLCAKACHEGAIAIVNGKAKLMRDDFCDGFGDCLPACPMDAIHFIEREAAAYDEKAVQANKQKKSACSGFTCPGSALQSFTPKEDDSDVRVPGCLRQFPIQIKLLPTNAPYFNGADLLIAADCTAYAYGNFHHDFIRGKITLIGCPKLDAVDYSEKLTEIFRNNDIKSITLTRMTVPCCGGMEYAIKRAIEASGKDIPLEVAVISPDGSIVEIRK
;
A
#
# COMPACT_ATOMS: atom_id res chain seq x y z
N MET A 1 -28.78 21.85 -22.73
CA MET A 1 -29.83 22.45 -21.85
C MET A 1 -29.19 23.11 -20.66
N ILE A 2 -29.71 24.22 -20.16
CA ILE A 2 -29.21 24.84 -18.93
C ILE A 2 -29.60 23.95 -17.76
N ARG A 3 -28.62 23.53 -16.96
CA ARG A 3 -28.85 22.73 -15.77
C ARG A 3 -27.76 22.94 -14.71
N LYS A 4 -28.08 22.57 -13.48
CA LYS A 4 -27.17 22.58 -12.34
C LYS A 4 -26.14 21.46 -12.49
N ILE A 5 -24.88 21.81 -12.43
CA ILE A 5 -23.74 20.89 -12.56
C ILE A 5 -22.63 21.36 -11.62
N ILE A 6 -21.70 20.47 -11.27
CA ILE A 6 -20.53 20.84 -10.47
C ILE A 6 -19.46 21.54 -11.31
N GLU A 7 -18.78 22.47 -10.70
CA GLU A 7 -17.51 23.03 -11.15
C GLU A 7 -16.44 22.82 -10.09
N ILE A 8 -15.22 22.49 -10.52
CA ILE A 8 -14.11 22.23 -9.62
C ILE A 8 -13.04 23.29 -9.84
N ASN A 9 -12.72 24.05 -8.78
CA ASN A 9 -11.63 25.01 -8.79
C ASN A 9 -10.31 24.26 -8.65
N GLU A 10 -9.55 24.17 -9.75
CA GLU A 10 -8.27 23.45 -9.80
C GLU A 10 -7.20 24.11 -8.93
N GLU A 11 -7.24 25.43 -8.70
CA GLU A 11 -6.27 26.14 -7.85
C GLU A 11 -6.43 25.74 -6.38
N LYS A 12 -7.68 25.63 -5.90
CA LYS A 12 -7.98 25.19 -4.53
C LYS A 12 -7.80 23.69 -4.33
N CYS A 13 -7.92 22.89 -5.39
CA CYS A 13 -7.87 21.44 -5.33
C CYS A 13 -6.46 20.95 -4.95
N ASN A 14 -6.34 20.11 -3.90
CA ASN A 14 -5.09 19.46 -3.48
C ASN A 14 -4.92 18.04 -4.05
N GLY A 15 -5.86 17.55 -4.89
CA GLY A 15 -5.76 16.24 -5.53
C GLY A 15 -6.03 15.03 -4.63
N CYS A 16 -6.60 15.18 -3.44
CA CYS A 16 -6.80 14.11 -2.46
C CYS A 16 -7.72 12.96 -2.94
N GLY A 17 -8.54 13.17 -3.99
CA GLY A 17 -9.40 12.15 -4.59
C GLY A 17 -10.68 11.80 -3.82
N LEU A 18 -10.98 12.46 -2.69
CA LEU A 18 -12.17 12.16 -1.90
C LEU A 18 -13.46 12.41 -2.69
N CYS A 19 -13.52 13.49 -3.47
CA CYS A 19 -14.66 13.79 -4.34
C CYS A 19 -14.89 12.75 -5.44
N ALA A 20 -13.81 12.18 -5.99
CA ALA A 20 -13.91 11.12 -6.99
C ALA A 20 -14.44 9.81 -6.38
N LYS A 21 -14.13 9.54 -5.10
CA LYS A 21 -14.69 8.41 -4.35
C LYS A 21 -16.14 8.62 -3.97
N ALA A 22 -16.53 9.86 -3.63
CA ALA A 22 -17.90 10.21 -3.25
C ALA A 22 -18.85 10.34 -4.45
N CYS A 23 -18.33 10.47 -5.68
CA CYS A 23 -19.13 10.54 -6.88
C CYS A 23 -19.63 9.13 -7.26
N HIS A 24 -20.89 8.83 -6.95
CA HIS A 24 -21.50 7.54 -7.25
C HIS A 24 -21.56 7.25 -8.75
N GLU A 25 -21.65 8.30 -9.58
CA GLU A 25 -21.76 8.20 -11.03
C GLU A 25 -20.38 8.07 -11.73
N GLY A 26 -19.31 8.30 -10.98
CA GLY A 26 -17.94 8.22 -11.50
C GLY A 26 -17.63 9.31 -12.53
N ALA A 27 -18.25 10.46 -12.39
CA ALA A 27 -18.07 11.64 -13.27
C ALA A 27 -16.76 12.37 -13.00
N ILE A 28 -16.13 12.20 -11.83
CA ILE A 28 -14.91 12.89 -11.40
C ILE A 28 -13.70 11.95 -11.49
N ALA A 29 -12.60 12.43 -12.04
CA ALA A 29 -11.32 11.74 -12.00
C ALA A 29 -10.19 12.68 -11.57
N ILE A 30 -9.07 12.11 -11.09
CA ILE A 30 -7.84 12.85 -10.81
C ILE A 30 -6.96 12.82 -12.04
N VAL A 31 -6.70 14.00 -12.60
CA VAL A 31 -5.86 14.18 -13.78
C VAL A 31 -4.76 15.18 -13.41
N ASN A 32 -3.50 14.78 -13.58
CA ASN A 32 -2.32 15.60 -13.21
C ASN A 32 -2.38 16.14 -11.76
N GLY A 33 -2.84 15.31 -10.82
CA GLY A 33 -2.93 15.67 -9.40
C GLY A 33 -4.08 16.62 -9.04
N LYS A 34 -5.03 16.88 -9.95
CA LYS A 34 -6.20 17.71 -9.73
C LYS A 34 -7.48 16.96 -10.08
N ALA A 35 -8.55 17.21 -9.33
CA ALA A 35 -9.86 16.66 -9.66
C ALA A 35 -10.45 17.38 -10.87
N LYS A 36 -11.03 16.63 -11.79
CA LYS A 36 -11.72 17.15 -12.98
C LYS A 36 -13.03 16.44 -13.21
N LEU A 37 -14.05 17.19 -13.64
CA LEU A 37 -15.26 16.63 -14.20
C LEU A 37 -14.95 16.12 -15.61
N MET A 38 -15.02 14.82 -15.83
CA MET A 38 -14.62 14.19 -17.08
C MET A 38 -15.68 14.25 -18.16
N ARG A 39 -16.93 14.18 -17.75
CA ARG A 39 -18.10 14.23 -18.65
C ARG A 39 -19.28 14.88 -17.95
N ASP A 40 -19.91 15.84 -18.61
CA ASP A 40 -21.08 16.53 -18.07
C ASP A 40 -22.28 15.62 -17.92
N ASP A 41 -22.52 14.74 -18.88
CA ASP A 41 -23.62 13.79 -18.91
C ASP A 41 -23.55 12.68 -17.86
N PHE A 42 -22.43 12.57 -17.14
CA PHE A 42 -22.28 11.65 -16.01
C PHE A 42 -22.58 12.31 -14.66
N CYS A 43 -22.60 13.63 -14.58
CA CYS A 43 -22.94 14.34 -13.35
C CYS A 43 -24.46 14.43 -13.22
N ASP A 44 -25.02 13.83 -12.17
CA ASP A 44 -26.47 13.86 -11.84
C ASP A 44 -26.90 15.20 -11.23
N GLY A 45 -25.96 15.99 -10.68
CA GLY A 45 -26.22 17.26 -10.02
C GLY A 45 -26.70 17.14 -8.57
N PHE A 46 -26.62 15.95 -7.93
CA PHE A 46 -26.97 15.77 -6.51
C PHE A 46 -25.97 16.40 -5.57
N GLY A 47 -24.67 16.31 -5.89
CA GLY A 47 -23.62 17.04 -5.17
C GLY A 47 -23.01 16.31 -3.98
N ASP A 48 -23.08 14.98 -3.92
CA ASP A 48 -22.44 14.15 -2.88
C ASP A 48 -20.91 14.39 -2.77
N CYS A 49 -20.32 14.89 -3.85
CA CYS A 49 -18.91 15.26 -3.90
C CYS A 49 -18.57 16.58 -3.16
N LEU A 50 -19.55 17.48 -2.91
CA LEU A 50 -19.30 18.76 -2.26
C LEU A 50 -18.85 18.60 -0.81
N PRO A 51 -19.62 17.91 0.08
CA PRO A 51 -19.21 17.74 1.48
C PRO A 51 -17.95 16.89 1.63
N ALA A 52 -17.60 16.11 0.61
CA ALA A 52 -16.38 15.30 0.63
C ALA A 52 -15.11 16.09 0.33
N CYS A 53 -15.21 17.36 -0.11
CA CYS A 53 -14.06 18.18 -0.45
C CYS A 53 -13.53 18.95 0.76
N PRO A 54 -12.35 18.60 1.36
CA PRO A 54 -11.82 19.31 2.52
C PRO A 54 -11.31 20.74 2.19
N MET A 55 -11.14 21.04 0.89
CA MET A 55 -10.61 22.32 0.42
C MET A 55 -11.72 23.25 -0.09
N ASP A 56 -12.98 22.86 0.02
CA ASP A 56 -14.12 23.60 -0.53
C ASP A 56 -13.87 24.07 -1.99
N ALA A 57 -13.32 23.15 -2.79
CA ALA A 57 -12.94 23.41 -4.17
C ALA A 57 -14.07 23.09 -5.18
N ILE A 58 -15.22 22.58 -4.71
CA ILE A 58 -16.32 22.13 -5.58
C ILE A 58 -17.56 22.93 -5.25
N HIS A 59 -18.18 23.49 -6.27
CA HIS A 59 -19.43 24.23 -6.12
C HIS A 59 -20.37 23.92 -7.30
N PHE A 60 -21.64 24.29 -7.14
CA PHE A 60 -22.61 24.20 -8.23
C PHE A 60 -22.58 25.45 -9.09
N ILE A 61 -22.71 25.24 -10.40
CA ILE A 61 -22.98 26.29 -11.38
C ILE A 61 -24.16 25.90 -12.25
N GLU A 62 -24.85 26.87 -12.79
CA GLU A 62 -25.83 26.67 -13.85
C GLU A 62 -25.21 27.06 -15.19
N ARG A 63 -25.06 26.08 -16.07
CA ARG A 63 -24.56 26.29 -17.42
C ARG A 63 -25.20 25.34 -18.42
N GLU A 64 -25.00 25.62 -19.67
CA GLU A 64 -25.36 24.69 -20.71
C GLU A 64 -24.49 23.43 -20.61
N ALA A 65 -25.15 22.30 -20.44
CA ALA A 65 -24.47 20.99 -20.33
C ALA A 65 -25.35 19.90 -20.95
N ALA A 66 -24.71 18.80 -21.33
CA ALA A 66 -25.42 17.62 -21.82
C ALA A 66 -26.38 17.09 -20.72
N ALA A 67 -27.53 16.55 -21.12
CA ALA A 67 -28.45 15.91 -20.19
C ALA A 67 -27.76 14.72 -19.51
N TYR A 68 -28.16 14.45 -18.25
CA TYR A 68 -27.67 13.25 -17.53
C TYR A 68 -28.11 11.99 -18.28
N ASP A 69 -27.17 11.10 -18.54
CA ASP A 69 -27.36 9.83 -19.24
C ASP A 69 -27.11 8.65 -18.30
N GLU A 70 -28.16 8.22 -17.62
CA GLU A 70 -28.09 7.07 -16.71
C GLU A 70 -27.64 5.79 -17.41
N LYS A 71 -28.02 5.57 -18.68
CA LYS A 71 -27.62 4.37 -19.43
C LYS A 71 -26.12 4.38 -19.72
N ALA A 72 -25.57 5.54 -20.10
CA ALA A 72 -24.15 5.70 -20.32
C ALA A 72 -23.36 5.53 -19.01
N VAL A 73 -23.87 6.03 -17.90
CA VAL A 73 -23.28 5.83 -16.57
C VAL A 73 -23.29 4.36 -16.17
N GLN A 74 -24.40 3.65 -16.32
CA GLN A 74 -24.48 2.22 -16.01
C GLN A 74 -23.57 1.39 -16.92
N ALA A 75 -23.52 1.71 -18.22
CA ALA A 75 -22.57 1.07 -19.15
C ALA A 75 -21.12 1.33 -18.76
N ASN A 76 -20.80 2.52 -18.25
CA ASN A 76 -19.46 2.85 -17.75
C ASN A 76 -19.13 2.12 -16.44
N LYS A 77 -20.10 2.01 -15.53
CA LYS A 77 -19.98 1.20 -14.30
C LYS A 77 -19.76 -0.27 -14.65
N GLN A 78 -20.50 -0.82 -15.61
CA GLN A 78 -20.30 -2.19 -16.10
C GLN A 78 -18.94 -2.38 -16.80
N LYS A 79 -18.52 -1.40 -17.61
CA LYS A 79 -17.18 -1.40 -18.20
C LYS A 79 -16.09 -1.27 -17.15
N LYS A 80 -16.26 -0.45 -16.12
CA LYS A 80 -15.35 -0.36 -14.99
C LYS A 80 -15.33 -1.64 -14.14
N SER A 81 -16.44 -2.34 -13.99
CA SER A 81 -16.48 -3.65 -13.35
C SER A 81 -15.94 -4.78 -14.27
N ALA A 82 -16.10 -4.66 -15.59
CA ALA A 82 -15.49 -5.56 -16.57
C ALA A 82 -14.03 -5.19 -16.92
N CYS A 83 -13.67 -3.90 -16.82
CA CYS A 83 -12.29 -3.40 -16.88
C CYS A 83 -11.67 -3.27 -15.49
N SER A 84 -12.03 -4.13 -14.54
CA SER A 84 -11.28 -4.32 -13.29
C SER A 84 -9.88 -4.91 -13.54
N GLY A 85 -9.34 -4.73 -14.73
CA GLY A 85 -7.94 -4.94 -15.07
C GLY A 85 -6.97 -3.92 -14.46
N PHE A 86 -7.45 -2.90 -13.71
CA PHE A 86 -6.67 -2.14 -12.75
C PHE A 86 -6.91 -2.67 -11.33
N THR A 87 -6.84 -3.97 -11.15
CA THR A 87 -6.52 -4.53 -9.85
C THR A 87 -5.14 -4.00 -9.48
N CYS A 88 -5.07 -3.30 -8.34
CA CYS A 88 -3.76 -2.99 -7.73
C CYS A 88 -2.90 -4.26 -7.85
N PRO A 89 -1.66 -4.21 -8.37
CA PRO A 89 -0.84 -5.41 -8.57
C PRO A 89 -0.75 -6.30 -7.34
N GLY A 90 -0.85 -5.72 -6.13
CA GLY A 90 -0.92 -6.47 -4.87
C GLY A 90 -2.29 -7.11 -4.55
N SER A 91 -3.29 -6.97 -5.43
CA SER A 91 -4.61 -7.63 -5.30
C SER A 91 -4.98 -8.39 -6.58
N ALA A 92 -4.09 -8.42 -7.58
CA ALA A 92 -4.30 -9.17 -8.81
C ALA A 92 -4.30 -10.68 -8.52
N LEU A 93 -5.28 -11.39 -9.07
CA LEU A 93 -5.30 -12.85 -9.02
C LEU A 93 -4.15 -13.40 -9.87
N GLN A 94 -3.34 -14.24 -9.26
CA GLN A 94 -2.25 -14.96 -9.91
C GLN A 94 -2.35 -16.43 -9.50
N SER A 95 -2.13 -17.33 -10.45
CA SER A 95 -2.08 -18.78 -10.21
C SER A 95 -0.72 -19.29 -10.64
N PHE A 96 -0.10 -20.11 -9.80
CA PHE A 96 1.21 -20.72 -10.06
C PHE A 96 1.08 -22.24 -10.02
N THR A 97 1.79 -22.91 -10.90
CA THR A 97 1.98 -24.35 -10.78
C THR A 97 3.05 -24.60 -9.73
N PRO A 98 2.77 -25.33 -8.64
CA PRO A 98 3.78 -25.68 -7.67
C PRO A 98 4.97 -26.36 -8.33
N LYS A 99 6.18 -26.03 -7.92
CA LYS A 99 7.37 -26.80 -8.29
C LYS A 99 7.31 -28.10 -7.50
N GLU A 100 7.22 -29.22 -8.18
CA GLU A 100 7.30 -30.53 -7.55
C GLU A 100 8.71 -30.69 -6.97
N ASP A 101 8.80 -30.78 -5.65
CA ASP A 101 10.00 -31.16 -4.93
C ASP A 101 9.70 -32.44 -4.15
N ASP A 102 10.32 -33.51 -4.56
CA ASP A 102 10.14 -34.86 -3.99
C ASP A 102 10.98 -35.05 -2.70
N SER A 103 11.58 -33.95 -2.18
CA SER A 103 12.36 -34.00 -0.97
C SER A 103 11.49 -33.87 0.29
N ASP A 104 11.48 -34.93 1.10
CA ASP A 104 10.85 -34.98 2.43
C ASP A 104 11.66 -34.18 3.50
N VAL A 105 12.34 -33.11 3.07
CA VAL A 105 13.20 -32.30 3.94
C VAL A 105 12.35 -31.39 4.82
N ARG A 106 12.22 -31.74 6.09
CA ARG A 106 11.58 -30.87 7.10
C ARG A 106 12.53 -29.74 7.50
N VAL A 107 12.20 -28.50 7.12
CA VAL A 107 12.93 -27.33 7.60
C VAL A 107 12.46 -26.99 9.01
N PRO A 108 13.34 -27.00 10.03
CA PRO A 108 12.96 -26.61 11.39
C PRO A 108 12.59 -25.14 11.46
N GLY A 109 11.64 -24.77 12.32
CA GLY A 109 11.30 -23.37 12.61
C GLY A 109 12.51 -22.65 13.23
N CYS A 110 12.85 -21.48 12.68
CA CYS A 110 13.98 -20.66 13.11
C CYS A 110 13.57 -19.41 13.89
N LEU A 111 12.27 -19.23 14.18
CA LEU A 111 11.76 -18.08 14.92
C LEU A 111 12.30 -18.09 16.36
N ARG A 112 12.73 -16.90 16.85
CA ARG A 112 13.38 -16.74 18.15
C ARG A 112 12.58 -15.97 19.16
N GLN A 113 11.51 -15.27 18.74
CA GLN A 113 10.65 -14.48 19.64
C GLN A 113 9.20 -14.48 19.14
N PHE A 114 8.31 -14.10 20.04
CA PHE A 114 6.90 -13.81 19.82
C PHE A 114 6.48 -12.69 20.79
N PRO A 115 5.62 -11.73 20.40
CA PRO A 115 4.97 -11.55 19.10
C PRO A 115 5.94 -11.16 17.99
N ILE A 116 5.48 -11.20 16.71
CA ILE A 116 6.26 -10.84 15.53
C ILE A 116 5.66 -9.64 14.77
N GLN A 117 4.37 -9.38 14.93
CA GLN A 117 3.71 -8.24 14.30
C GLN A 117 4.26 -6.92 14.85
N ILE A 118 4.69 -6.01 13.95
CA ILE A 118 5.24 -4.69 14.32
C ILE A 118 4.30 -3.97 15.30
N LYS A 119 3.01 -4.01 15.05
CA LYS A 119 2.00 -3.35 15.89
C LYS A 119 1.95 -3.87 17.34
N LEU A 120 2.29 -5.14 17.54
CA LEU A 120 2.21 -5.81 18.85
C LEU A 120 3.53 -5.83 19.62
N LEU A 121 4.66 -5.58 18.95
CA LEU A 121 5.96 -5.60 19.59
C LEU A 121 6.13 -4.44 20.58
N PRO A 122 6.78 -4.64 21.74
CA PRO A 122 7.25 -3.53 22.57
C PRO A 122 8.37 -2.77 21.86
N THR A 123 8.52 -1.48 22.15
CA THR A 123 9.59 -0.65 21.56
C THR A 123 10.95 -0.84 22.24
N ASN A 124 10.96 -1.48 23.41
CA ASN A 124 12.16 -1.82 24.15
C ASN A 124 12.03 -3.25 24.69
N ALA A 125 12.84 -4.15 24.15
CA ALA A 125 12.89 -5.54 24.59
C ALA A 125 14.32 -6.07 24.57
N PRO A 126 14.73 -6.92 25.53
CA PRO A 126 16.09 -7.39 25.63
C PRO A 126 16.63 -8.09 24.37
N TYR A 127 15.75 -8.73 23.60
CA TYR A 127 16.13 -9.44 22.37
C TYR A 127 16.51 -8.51 21.20
N PHE A 128 16.25 -7.21 21.31
CA PHE A 128 16.66 -6.25 20.27
C PHE A 128 18.15 -5.86 20.36
N ASN A 129 18.71 -5.89 21.57
CA ASN A 129 20.09 -5.44 21.78
C ASN A 129 21.10 -6.38 21.12
N GLY A 130 21.92 -5.83 20.26
CA GLY A 130 22.90 -6.57 19.48
C GLY A 130 22.29 -7.48 18.41
N ALA A 131 21.03 -7.24 18.02
CA ALA A 131 20.33 -8.10 17.08
C ALA A 131 20.50 -7.68 15.61
N ASP A 132 20.51 -8.68 14.75
CA ASP A 132 20.18 -8.54 13.35
C ASP A 132 18.66 -8.66 13.21
N LEU A 133 18.01 -7.68 12.57
CA LEU A 133 16.58 -7.67 12.38
C LEU A 133 16.19 -8.21 11.00
N LEU A 134 15.12 -8.98 10.96
CA LEU A 134 14.35 -9.22 9.76
C LEU A 134 13.06 -8.43 9.85
N ILE A 135 12.83 -7.51 8.92
CA ILE A 135 11.53 -6.87 8.73
C ILE A 135 10.93 -7.42 7.46
N ALA A 136 9.81 -8.13 7.57
CA ALA A 136 9.22 -8.85 6.45
C ALA A 136 7.80 -8.37 6.14
N ALA A 137 7.52 -8.12 4.87
CA ALA A 137 6.14 -7.98 4.44
C ALA A 137 5.41 -9.32 4.57
N ASP A 138 4.19 -9.33 5.10
CA ASP A 138 3.44 -10.54 5.47
C ASP A 138 3.43 -11.62 4.40
N CYS A 139 3.32 -11.25 3.12
CA CYS A 139 3.23 -12.22 2.02
C CYS A 139 4.56 -12.94 1.71
N THR A 140 5.71 -12.41 2.14
CA THR A 140 7.02 -12.92 1.71
C THR A 140 7.33 -14.31 2.22
N ALA A 141 6.94 -14.60 3.47
CA ALA A 141 7.15 -15.92 4.08
C ALA A 141 6.29 -17.02 3.45
N TYR A 142 5.16 -16.65 2.86
CA TYR A 142 4.28 -17.60 2.16
C TYR A 142 4.67 -17.82 0.70
N ALA A 143 5.30 -16.79 0.08
CA ALA A 143 5.74 -16.89 -1.30
C ALA A 143 7.06 -17.64 -1.43
N TYR A 144 8.03 -17.41 -0.52
CA TYR A 144 9.36 -17.99 -0.60
C TYR A 144 9.51 -19.24 0.27
N GLY A 145 9.71 -20.41 -0.36
CA GLY A 145 9.67 -21.70 0.31
C GLY A 145 10.71 -21.93 1.40
N ASN A 146 11.94 -21.38 1.28
CA ASN A 146 13.03 -21.58 2.26
C ASN A 146 13.16 -20.41 3.26
N PHE A 147 12.06 -19.71 3.55
CA PHE A 147 12.06 -18.45 4.29
C PHE A 147 12.69 -18.54 5.69
N HIS A 148 12.42 -19.62 6.42
CA HIS A 148 13.00 -19.81 7.75
C HIS A 148 14.50 -19.93 7.72
N HIS A 149 15.03 -20.68 6.76
CA HIS A 149 16.46 -20.90 6.65
C HIS A 149 17.24 -19.66 6.19
N ASP A 150 16.73 -18.97 5.16
CA ASP A 150 17.49 -17.93 4.48
C ASP A 150 17.29 -16.54 5.10
N PHE A 151 16.11 -16.29 5.68
CA PHE A 151 15.77 -14.98 6.21
C PHE A 151 15.57 -14.93 7.73
N ILE A 152 14.89 -15.89 8.35
CA ILE A 152 14.58 -15.85 9.80
C ILE A 152 15.77 -16.29 10.65
N ARG A 153 16.54 -17.26 10.18
CA ARG A 153 17.63 -17.83 10.98
C ARG A 153 18.60 -16.76 11.48
N GLY A 154 18.78 -16.73 12.80
CA GLY A 154 19.70 -15.81 13.47
C GLY A 154 19.18 -14.39 13.68
N LYS A 155 18.01 -14.04 13.15
CA LYS A 155 17.45 -12.70 13.23
C LYS A 155 16.24 -12.60 14.17
N ILE A 156 15.99 -11.40 14.65
CA ILE A 156 14.74 -11.03 15.32
C ILE A 156 13.75 -10.57 14.26
N THR A 157 12.59 -11.19 14.21
CA THR A 157 11.65 -11.08 13.10
C THR A 157 10.49 -10.13 13.42
N LEU A 158 10.27 -9.14 12.56
CA LEU A 158 9.15 -8.20 12.60
C LEU A 158 8.37 -8.33 11.29
N ILE A 159 7.05 -8.44 11.37
CA ILE A 159 6.22 -8.54 10.16
C ILE A 159 5.13 -7.48 10.13
N GLY A 160 4.62 -7.18 8.93
CA GLY A 160 3.49 -6.28 8.75
C GLY A 160 3.11 -6.09 7.28
N CYS A 161 1.94 -5.50 7.07
CA CYS A 161 1.43 -5.16 5.74
C CYS A 161 1.02 -3.69 5.66
N PRO A 162 1.78 -2.82 4.98
CA PRO A 162 1.43 -1.39 4.88
C PRO A 162 0.05 -1.15 4.25
N LYS A 163 -0.42 -2.08 3.43
CA LYS A 163 -1.73 -1.97 2.77
C LYS A 163 -2.89 -2.30 3.72
N LEU A 164 -2.72 -3.27 4.61
CA LEU A 164 -3.79 -3.79 5.48
C LEU A 164 -3.80 -3.10 6.84
N ASP A 165 -2.65 -2.80 7.40
CA ASP A 165 -2.54 -2.30 8.77
C ASP A 165 -2.95 -0.83 8.93
N ALA A 166 -2.97 -0.06 7.86
CA ALA A 166 -3.37 1.36 7.81
C ALA A 166 -2.65 2.24 8.86
N VAL A 167 -1.35 1.94 9.13
CA VAL A 167 -0.50 2.66 10.08
C VAL A 167 0.81 3.10 9.43
N ASP A 168 1.42 4.15 9.96
CA ASP A 168 2.80 4.52 9.63
C ASP A 168 3.76 3.75 10.56
N TYR A 169 4.42 2.74 10.02
CA TYR A 169 5.40 1.97 10.78
C TYR A 169 6.64 2.78 11.17
N SER A 170 6.93 3.91 10.49
CA SER A 170 8.14 4.67 10.72
C SER A 170 8.23 5.19 12.16
N GLU A 171 7.12 5.56 12.79
CA GLU A 171 7.09 6.05 14.17
C GLU A 171 7.59 4.97 15.13
N LYS A 172 6.94 3.80 15.10
CA LYS A 172 7.28 2.70 15.99
C LYS A 172 8.65 2.11 15.72
N LEU A 173 9.04 1.99 14.46
CA LEU A 173 10.38 1.53 14.08
C LEU A 173 11.46 2.52 14.54
N THR A 174 11.19 3.83 14.46
CA THR A 174 12.10 4.87 15.01
C THR A 174 12.34 4.66 16.50
N GLU A 175 11.30 4.39 17.28
CA GLU A 175 11.44 4.12 18.71
C GLU A 175 12.26 2.85 18.96
N ILE A 176 11.97 1.77 18.22
CA ILE A 176 12.74 0.51 18.33
C ILE A 176 14.21 0.76 18.01
N PHE A 177 14.53 1.45 16.91
CA PHE A 177 15.91 1.68 16.50
C PHE A 177 16.62 2.64 17.45
N ARG A 178 15.95 3.66 17.97
CA ARG A 178 16.54 4.62 18.91
C ARG A 178 16.87 3.98 20.25
N ASN A 179 15.98 3.14 20.77
CA ASN A 179 16.08 2.61 22.12
C ASN A 179 16.92 1.33 22.23
N ASN A 180 17.29 0.69 21.14
CA ASN A 180 18.00 -0.59 21.15
C ASN A 180 19.22 -0.54 20.23
N ASP A 181 20.23 -1.35 20.54
CA ASP A 181 21.42 -1.50 19.70
C ASP A 181 21.16 -2.53 18.58
N ILE A 182 20.80 -2.04 17.39
CA ILE A 182 20.49 -2.86 16.22
C ILE A 182 21.71 -2.94 15.33
N LYS A 183 22.18 -4.16 14.99
CA LYS A 183 23.36 -4.38 14.16
C LYS A 183 23.09 -4.20 12.68
N SER A 184 22.00 -4.77 12.20
CA SER A 184 21.62 -4.71 10.78
C SER A 184 20.13 -4.93 10.61
N ILE A 185 19.60 -4.52 9.46
CA ILE A 185 18.23 -4.75 9.05
C ILE A 185 18.22 -5.46 7.69
N THR A 186 17.53 -6.59 7.61
CA THR A 186 17.14 -7.21 6.34
C THR A 186 15.66 -6.96 6.14
N LEU A 187 15.28 -6.29 5.05
CA LEU A 187 13.90 -6.17 4.61
C LEU A 187 13.61 -7.22 3.56
N THR A 188 12.54 -7.99 3.74
CA THR A 188 11.95 -8.78 2.65
C THR A 188 10.62 -8.15 2.23
N ARG A 189 10.44 -7.88 0.93
CA ARG A 189 9.22 -7.32 0.38
C ARG A 189 8.85 -7.96 -0.97
N MET A 190 7.58 -7.91 -1.30
CA MET A 190 7.13 -8.36 -2.62
C MET A 190 7.43 -7.32 -3.70
N THR A 191 7.44 -7.74 -4.96
CA THR A 191 7.55 -6.86 -6.13
C THR A 191 6.37 -5.90 -6.29
N VAL A 192 5.25 -6.18 -5.63
CA VAL A 192 4.03 -5.37 -5.74
C VAL A 192 4.18 -3.99 -5.09
N PRO A 193 3.61 -2.92 -5.67
CA PRO A 193 3.82 -1.53 -5.23
C PRO A 193 3.44 -1.26 -3.77
N CYS A 194 2.43 -1.95 -3.23
CA CYS A 194 1.99 -1.75 -1.84
C CYS A 194 3.08 -2.08 -0.81
N CYS A 195 4.01 -2.98 -1.13
CA CYS A 195 5.13 -3.32 -0.25
C CYS A 195 6.24 -2.25 -0.23
N GLY A 196 6.25 -1.32 -1.19
CA GLY A 196 7.20 -0.20 -1.19
C GLY A 196 7.06 0.71 0.03
N GLY A 197 5.87 0.79 0.62
CA GLY A 197 5.62 1.54 1.86
C GLY A 197 6.44 1.03 3.06
N MET A 198 6.73 -0.26 3.13
CA MET A 198 7.57 -0.82 4.21
C MET A 198 9.02 -0.33 4.09
N GLU A 199 9.58 -0.36 2.90
CA GLU A 199 10.94 0.14 2.64
C GLU A 199 11.06 1.63 2.98
N TYR A 200 10.07 2.41 2.57
CA TYR A 200 10.01 3.83 2.88
C TYR A 200 9.95 4.09 4.39
N ALA A 201 9.11 3.35 5.12
CA ALA A 201 8.98 3.48 6.56
C ALA A 201 10.30 3.14 7.30
N ILE A 202 11.01 2.08 6.87
CA ILE A 202 12.29 1.69 7.45
C ILE A 202 13.35 2.77 7.23
N LYS A 203 13.48 3.30 6.01
CA LYS A 203 14.47 4.35 5.70
C LYS A 203 14.22 5.61 6.53
N ARG A 204 12.96 6.06 6.62
CA ARG A 204 12.57 7.16 7.51
C ARG A 204 12.91 6.87 8.98
N ALA A 205 12.67 5.65 9.43
CA ALA A 205 12.93 5.27 10.82
C ALA A 205 14.43 5.24 11.15
N ILE A 206 15.27 4.77 10.23
CA ILE A 206 16.73 4.81 10.38
C ILE A 206 17.19 6.26 10.50
N GLU A 207 16.79 7.12 9.55
CA GLU A 207 17.11 8.54 9.55
C GLU A 207 16.65 9.25 10.84
N ALA A 208 15.40 9.06 11.24
CA ALA A 208 14.83 9.68 12.43
C ALA A 208 15.41 9.13 13.74
N SER A 209 15.97 7.93 13.75
CA SER A 209 16.64 7.35 14.92
C SER A 209 17.98 8.00 15.23
N GLY A 210 18.62 8.61 14.22
CA GLY A 210 19.97 9.17 14.29
C GLY A 210 21.08 8.13 14.32
N LYS A 211 20.78 6.86 13.99
CA LYS A 211 21.73 5.76 13.94
C LYS A 211 22.04 5.36 12.50
N ASP A 212 23.26 4.93 12.25
CA ASP A 212 23.67 4.36 10.97
C ASP A 212 23.51 2.82 11.05
N ILE A 213 22.37 2.32 10.56
CA ILE A 213 22.06 0.89 10.59
C ILE A 213 22.07 0.36 9.17
N PRO A 214 22.92 -0.61 8.83
CA PRO A 214 22.95 -1.21 7.50
C PRO A 214 21.60 -1.84 7.13
N LEU A 215 21.10 -1.53 5.93
CA LEU A 215 19.84 -2.04 5.40
C LEU A 215 20.10 -2.86 4.14
N GLU A 216 19.73 -4.14 4.18
CA GLU A 216 19.66 -5.01 3.01
C GLU A 216 18.20 -5.23 2.62
N VAL A 217 17.87 -5.11 1.33
CA VAL A 217 16.52 -5.29 0.80
C VAL A 217 16.48 -6.45 -0.17
N ALA A 218 15.72 -7.49 0.15
CA ALA A 218 15.42 -8.61 -0.74
C ALA A 218 14.00 -8.47 -1.31
N VAL A 219 13.89 -8.45 -2.63
CA VAL A 219 12.62 -8.32 -3.35
C VAL A 219 12.23 -9.68 -3.89
N ILE A 220 11.03 -10.15 -3.50
CA ILE A 220 10.49 -11.46 -3.81
C ILE A 220 9.29 -11.30 -4.74
N SER A 221 9.26 -12.07 -5.82
CA SER A 221 8.11 -12.11 -6.71
C SER A 221 7.01 -13.04 -6.18
N PRO A 222 5.77 -12.92 -6.64
CA PRO A 222 4.66 -13.76 -6.18
C PRO A 222 4.86 -15.27 -6.43
N ASP A 223 5.68 -15.66 -7.41
CA ASP A 223 6.06 -17.05 -7.68
C ASP A 223 7.15 -17.61 -6.74
N GLY A 224 7.59 -16.80 -5.77
CA GLY A 224 8.61 -17.17 -4.80
C GLY A 224 10.06 -16.98 -5.26
N SER A 225 10.31 -16.37 -6.42
CA SER A 225 11.67 -16.09 -6.86
C SER A 225 12.22 -14.81 -6.20
N ILE A 226 13.49 -14.82 -5.78
CA ILE A 226 14.20 -13.61 -5.39
C ILE A 226 14.61 -12.87 -6.65
N VAL A 227 14.07 -11.67 -6.85
CA VAL A 227 14.31 -10.86 -8.05
C VAL A 227 15.52 -9.95 -7.87
N GLU A 228 15.70 -9.44 -6.65
CA GLU A 228 16.75 -8.45 -6.33
C GLU A 228 17.16 -8.57 -4.88
N ILE A 229 18.47 -8.43 -4.63
CA ILE A 229 19.02 -8.15 -3.30
C ILE A 229 19.94 -6.93 -3.44
N ARG A 230 19.71 -5.90 -2.64
CA ARG A 230 20.49 -4.65 -2.64
C ARG A 230 20.81 -4.19 -1.23
N LYS A 231 21.95 -3.54 -1.10
CA LYS A 231 22.47 -2.94 0.15
C LYS A 231 22.50 -1.44 0.05
#